data_9defeb0d698720cbc02e72f1981304b8
#
_entry.id   9defeb0d698720cbc02e72f1981304b8
#
_cell.length_a   1.000
_cell.length_b   1.000
_cell.length_c   1.000
_cell.angle_alpha   90.00
_cell.angle_beta   90.00
_cell.angle_gamma   90.00
#
_symmetry.space_group_name_H-M   'P 1'
#
loop_
_entity.id
_entity.type
_entity.pdbx_description
1 polymer ?
#
loop_
_entity_poly.entity_id
_entity_poly.type
_entity_poly.pdbx_seq_one_letter_code
_entity_poly.pdbx_strand_id
1 'polypeptide(L)'
;MDVEHRHGGNRASIATRLGCQPSDLLDASASLVPWTPRLPRLTRSIIRDYPDRSHNQLRCDLARLHGVPCELLLAGNGAAELFTWAARDAARSGLSLLPSPGFADYSRALGCWDGPWIRHQLPLSWSGDRPQPFPSPAEAEVLWICNPHNPTGQLWSRASLEPLLKRFRLVICDEAFLPLVPAGEQQSLIPLVAETGNLVVIRSLTKLYGIAGLRLGYAVAQPERLQCWARWRDPWPVNGIAMAVGQRLLGSPRRHQRWCRKTQAWAAREGAWMQQQLAVFPGITPMPSAVNYLLIRANRSLLPLREALEQHHRILLRDCRSFEGLGENWLRIGLQSRRNNRRIVSAMRKELSRTPLA
;
A
#
# COMPACT_ATOMS: atom_id res chain seq x y z
N MET A 1 14.13 9.61 15.32
CA MET A 1 13.67 9.76 13.92
C MET A 1 12.31 10.46 13.98
N ASP A 2 12.22 11.63 13.40
CA ASP A 2 11.05 12.50 13.48
C ASP A 2 9.81 11.78 12.92
N VAL A 3 8.70 11.79 13.65
CA VAL A 3 7.43 11.11 13.30
C VAL A 3 6.90 11.59 11.94
N GLU A 4 7.25 12.81 11.53
CA GLU A 4 6.85 13.42 10.27
C GLU A 4 7.28 12.65 9.01
N HIS A 5 8.38 11.91 9.05
CA HIS A 5 8.94 11.24 7.87
C HIS A 5 8.58 9.76 7.75
N ARG A 6 7.87 9.19 8.72
CA ARG A 6 7.52 7.75 8.71
C ARG A 6 6.54 7.35 7.60
N HIS A 7 5.63 8.24 7.22
CA HIS A 7 4.59 7.97 6.22
C HIS A 7 4.47 9.13 5.22
N GLY A 8 4.05 8.84 3.98
CA GLY A 8 3.61 9.85 3.03
C GLY A 8 2.19 10.35 3.36
N GLY A 9 1.75 11.43 2.71
CA GLY A 9 0.39 11.95 2.87
C GLY A 9 0.23 12.98 3.99
N ASN A 10 1.31 13.54 4.54
CA ASN A 10 1.28 14.57 5.59
C ASN A 10 1.14 16.00 5.02
N ARG A 11 0.20 16.15 4.07
CA ARG A 11 0.00 17.40 3.33
C ARG A 11 -0.32 18.60 4.24
N ALA A 12 -1.13 18.40 5.28
CA ALA A 12 -1.54 19.49 6.17
C ALA A 12 -0.37 20.06 6.98
N SER A 13 0.44 19.23 7.62
CA SER A 13 1.62 19.64 8.38
C SER A 13 2.64 20.36 7.49
N ILE A 14 2.91 19.82 6.30
CA ILE A 14 3.83 20.43 5.35
C ILE A 14 3.31 21.79 4.86
N ALA A 15 2.01 21.91 4.59
CA ALA A 15 1.40 23.17 4.18
C ALA A 15 1.56 24.26 5.27
N THR A 16 1.33 23.89 6.53
CA THR A 16 1.56 24.79 7.68
C THR A 16 3.02 25.24 7.73
N ARG A 17 3.98 24.34 7.61
CA ARG A 17 5.41 24.64 7.61
C ARG A 17 5.84 25.55 6.45
N LEU A 18 5.21 25.39 5.28
CA LEU A 18 5.49 26.18 4.08
C LEU A 18 4.66 27.48 3.96
N GLY A 19 3.77 27.77 4.91
CA GLY A 19 2.89 28.93 4.88
C GLY A 19 1.94 28.96 3.68
N CYS A 20 1.39 27.78 3.27
CA CYS A 20 0.50 27.67 2.12
C CYS A 20 -0.73 26.80 2.44
N GLN A 21 -1.69 26.73 1.51
CA GLN A 21 -2.84 25.83 1.67
C GLN A 21 -2.46 24.38 1.29
N PRO A 22 -3.06 23.36 1.92
CA PRO A 22 -2.84 21.97 1.52
C PRO A 22 -3.18 21.69 0.04
N SER A 23 -4.11 22.43 -0.55
CA SER A 23 -4.48 22.35 -1.97
C SER A 23 -3.38 22.79 -2.93
N ASP A 24 -2.43 23.62 -2.47
CA ASP A 24 -1.33 24.13 -3.30
C ASP A 24 -0.23 23.09 -3.50
N LEU A 25 -0.23 22.07 -2.65
CA LEU A 25 0.76 20.99 -2.68
C LEU A 25 0.37 19.88 -3.65
N LEU A 26 1.28 19.53 -4.55
CA LEU A 26 1.23 18.31 -5.33
C LEU A 26 1.86 17.17 -4.53
N ASP A 27 1.01 16.31 -3.95
CA ASP A 27 1.48 15.22 -3.11
C ASP A 27 1.70 13.93 -3.91
N ALA A 28 2.93 13.70 -4.34
CA ALA A 28 3.41 12.44 -4.92
C ALA A 28 4.10 11.52 -3.88
N SER A 29 4.06 11.86 -2.60
CA SER A 29 4.53 10.99 -1.51
C SER A 29 3.53 9.88 -1.18
N ALA A 30 2.23 10.14 -1.38
CA ALA A 30 1.15 9.18 -1.25
C ALA A 30 0.80 8.56 -2.61
N SER A 31 0.82 7.23 -2.70
CA SER A 31 0.52 6.51 -3.95
C SER A 31 -0.99 6.28 -4.08
N LEU A 32 -1.72 7.33 -4.43
CA LEU A 32 -3.16 7.32 -4.65
C LEU A 32 -3.49 7.53 -6.13
N VAL A 33 -4.62 7.01 -6.59
CA VAL A 33 -5.14 7.34 -7.93
C VAL A 33 -5.53 8.83 -7.99
N PRO A 34 -5.34 9.52 -9.14
CA PRO A 34 -5.55 10.96 -9.24
C PRO A 34 -7.03 11.38 -9.41
N TRP A 35 -7.97 10.49 -9.15
CA TRP A 35 -9.41 10.74 -9.18
C TRP A 35 -10.10 10.01 -8.04
N THR A 36 -11.27 10.52 -7.66
CA THR A 36 -12.14 9.91 -6.65
C THR A 36 -13.40 9.32 -7.30
N PRO A 37 -13.97 8.24 -6.74
CA PRO A 37 -15.25 7.72 -7.21
C PRO A 37 -16.40 8.68 -6.86
N ARG A 38 -17.53 8.54 -7.55
CA ARG A 38 -18.77 9.19 -7.13
C ARG A 38 -19.21 8.62 -5.79
N LEU A 39 -19.26 9.46 -4.77
CA LEU A 39 -19.72 9.08 -3.45
C LEU A 39 -21.25 8.87 -3.44
N PRO A 40 -21.78 8.01 -2.54
CA PRO A 40 -23.22 7.94 -2.30
C PRO A 40 -23.72 9.28 -1.72
N ARG A 41 -25.03 9.52 -1.83
CA ARG A 41 -25.65 10.63 -1.10
C ARG A 41 -25.56 10.32 0.39
N LEU A 42 -24.89 11.19 1.14
CA LEU A 42 -24.80 11.07 2.60
C LEU A 42 -26.13 11.50 3.22
N THR A 43 -26.77 10.60 3.95
CA THR A 43 -27.98 10.88 4.72
C THR A 43 -27.61 11.20 6.17
N ARG A 44 -28.50 11.88 6.89
CA ARG A 44 -28.32 12.20 8.30
C ARG A 44 -28.12 10.93 9.15
N SER A 45 -28.82 9.84 8.83
CA SER A 45 -28.73 8.56 9.52
C SER A 45 -27.33 7.93 9.45
N ILE A 46 -26.62 8.04 8.31
CA ILE A 46 -25.26 7.51 8.18
C ILE A 46 -24.28 8.10 9.20
N ILE A 47 -24.54 9.35 9.65
CA ILE A 47 -23.68 10.05 10.62
C ILE A 47 -24.19 9.86 12.05
N ARG A 48 -25.53 9.85 12.24
CA ARG A 48 -26.16 9.81 13.57
C ARG A 48 -26.19 8.41 14.17
N ASP A 49 -26.44 7.41 13.34
CA ASP A 49 -26.71 6.05 13.83
C ASP A 49 -25.42 5.22 13.83
N TYR A 50 -25.27 4.32 14.79
CA TYR A 50 -24.17 3.35 14.79
C TYR A 50 -24.25 2.46 13.55
N PRO A 51 -23.13 2.19 12.88
CA PRO A 51 -23.11 1.31 11.74
C PRO A 51 -23.34 -0.16 12.12
N ASP A 52 -23.67 -1.01 11.14
CA ASP A 52 -23.77 -2.46 11.33
C ASP A 52 -22.44 -3.05 11.82
N ARG A 53 -22.43 -3.63 13.02
CA ARG A 53 -21.25 -4.24 13.65
C ARG A 53 -20.67 -5.40 12.84
N SER A 54 -21.53 -6.15 12.19
CA SER A 54 -21.16 -7.34 11.42
C SER A 54 -20.66 -7.03 10.01
N HIS A 55 -20.88 -5.79 9.54
CA HIS A 55 -20.56 -5.33 8.18
C HIS A 55 -21.09 -6.27 7.09
N ASN A 56 -22.27 -6.88 7.30
CA ASN A 56 -22.79 -7.99 6.49
C ASN A 56 -22.79 -7.69 5.00
N GLN A 57 -23.42 -6.58 4.58
CA GLN A 57 -23.50 -6.25 3.17
C GLN A 57 -22.12 -6.07 2.55
N LEU A 58 -21.21 -5.36 3.23
CA LEU A 58 -19.86 -5.13 2.75
C LEU A 58 -19.08 -6.45 2.63
N ARG A 59 -19.20 -7.34 3.61
CA ARG A 59 -18.58 -8.68 3.59
C ARG A 59 -19.13 -9.53 2.44
N CYS A 60 -20.44 -9.52 2.21
CA CYS A 60 -21.06 -10.25 1.10
C CYS A 60 -20.59 -9.70 -0.27
N ASP A 61 -20.43 -8.40 -0.40
CA ASP A 61 -19.93 -7.79 -1.64
C ASP A 61 -18.46 -8.18 -1.89
N LEU A 62 -17.63 -8.21 -0.86
CA LEU A 62 -16.23 -8.67 -0.92
C LEU A 62 -16.14 -10.18 -1.19
N ALA A 63 -16.98 -10.99 -0.56
CA ALA A 63 -17.07 -12.43 -0.77
C ALA A 63 -17.38 -12.75 -2.24
N ARG A 64 -18.37 -12.06 -2.80
CA ARG A 64 -18.73 -12.19 -4.22
C ARG A 64 -17.60 -11.74 -5.14
N LEU A 65 -16.87 -10.69 -4.76
CA LEU A 65 -15.73 -10.19 -5.54
C LEU A 65 -14.62 -11.22 -5.66
N HIS A 66 -14.32 -11.91 -4.56
CA HIS A 66 -13.19 -12.85 -4.47
C HIS A 66 -13.59 -14.32 -4.70
N GLY A 67 -14.89 -14.62 -4.78
CA GLY A 67 -15.38 -16.00 -4.90
C GLY A 67 -15.10 -16.83 -3.67
N VAL A 68 -15.13 -16.23 -2.47
CA VAL A 68 -14.86 -16.91 -1.19
C VAL A 68 -16.06 -16.77 -0.24
N PRO A 69 -16.23 -17.66 0.76
CA PRO A 69 -17.26 -17.53 1.79
C PRO A 69 -17.15 -16.22 2.57
N CYS A 70 -18.30 -15.67 2.99
CA CYS A 70 -18.38 -14.44 3.79
C CYS A 70 -17.64 -14.53 5.13
N GLU A 71 -17.59 -15.72 5.70
CA GLU A 71 -16.97 -16.00 6.99
C GLU A 71 -15.47 -15.81 6.99
N LEU A 72 -14.84 -15.89 5.81
CA LEU A 72 -13.42 -15.64 5.61
C LEU A 72 -13.06 -14.14 5.54
N LEU A 73 -14.03 -13.24 5.72
CA LEU A 73 -13.84 -11.80 5.51
C LEU A 73 -14.11 -11.00 6.78
N LEU A 74 -13.24 -10.03 7.05
CA LEU A 74 -13.38 -9.04 8.12
C LEU A 74 -13.02 -7.65 7.60
N ALA A 75 -13.98 -6.71 7.63
CA ALA A 75 -13.71 -5.31 7.32
C ALA A 75 -13.01 -4.62 8.49
N GLY A 76 -12.16 -3.63 8.21
CA GLY A 76 -11.39 -2.91 9.22
C GLY A 76 -11.20 -1.42 8.91
N ASN A 77 -10.79 -0.66 9.93
CA ASN A 77 -10.46 0.76 9.87
C ASN A 77 -9.14 0.99 9.10
N GLY A 78 -9.16 0.68 7.81
CA GLY A 78 -7.99 0.58 6.96
C GLY A 78 -7.17 -0.69 7.25
N ALA A 79 -6.19 -0.96 6.40
CA ALA A 79 -5.28 -2.09 6.58
C ALA A 79 -4.44 -1.97 7.87
N ALA A 80 -4.19 -0.75 8.35
CA ALA A 80 -3.36 -0.52 9.55
C ALA A 80 -3.95 -1.15 10.83
N GLU A 81 -5.27 -1.09 11.02
CA GLU A 81 -5.93 -1.80 12.11
C GLU A 81 -5.75 -3.32 11.97
N LEU A 82 -5.93 -3.83 10.76
CA LEU A 82 -5.83 -5.27 10.49
C LEU A 82 -4.39 -5.79 10.65
N PHE A 83 -3.38 -4.99 10.31
CA PHE A 83 -1.98 -5.32 10.62
C PHE A 83 -1.76 -5.43 12.14
N THR A 84 -2.39 -4.56 12.94
CA THR A 84 -2.26 -4.63 14.40
C THR A 84 -2.82 -5.95 14.94
N TRP A 85 -3.96 -6.42 14.41
CA TRP A 85 -4.53 -7.72 14.82
C TRP A 85 -3.72 -8.91 14.28
N ALA A 86 -3.23 -8.84 13.05
CA ALA A 86 -2.34 -9.86 12.50
C ALA A 86 -1.04 -9.96 13.31
N ALA A 87 -0.50 -8.82 13.76
CA ALA A 87 0.69 -8.77 14.60
C ALA A 87 0.48 -9.40 15.98
N ARG A 88 -0.74 -9.31 16.55
CA ARG A 88 -1.08 -10.03 17.79
C ARG A 88 -0.92 -11.55 17.61
N ASP A 89 -1.42 -12.07 16.51
CA ASP A 89 -1.30 -13.50 16.24
C ASP A 89 0.16 -13.88 15.90
N ALA A 90 0.87 -13.00 15.19
CA ALA A 90 2.30 -13.16 14.90
C ALA A 90 3.13 -13.22 16.19
N ALA A 91 2.93 -12.28 17.13
CA ALA A 91 3.63 -12.26 18.41
C ALA A 91 3.41 -13.54 19.24
N ARG A 92 2.23 -14.16 19.13
CA ARG A 92 1.91 -15.44 19.77
C ARG A 92 2.47 -16.65 19.02
N SER A 93 2.77 -16.52 17.76
CA SER A 93 3.28 -17.60 16.92
C SER A 93 4.80 -17.75 17.01
N GLY A 94 5.52 -16.67 17.32
CA GLY A 94 6.98 -16.65 17.46
C GLY A 94 7.66 -15.52 16.73
N LEU A 95 8.91 -15.75 16.31
CA LEU A 95 9.74 -14.77 15.62
C LEU A 95 9.15 -14.45 14.22
N SER A 96 8.98 -13.15 13.95
CA SER A 96 8.50 -12.64 12.67
C SER A 96 9.65 -12.24 11.77
N LEU A 97 9.55 -12.61 10.50
CA LEU A 97 10.45 -12.21 9.43
C LEU A 97 9.79 -11.08 8.61
N LEU A 98 10.33 -9.85 8.70
CA LEU A 98 9.82 -8.68 8.01
C LEU A 98 10.64 -8.34 6.77
N PRO A 99 10.00 -7.96 5.63
CA PRO A 99 10.74 -7.53 4.44
C PRO A 99 11.54 -6.25 4.70
N SER A 100 12.79 -6.22 4.25
CA SER A 100 13.66 -5.04 4.30
C SER A 100 14.30 -4.79 2.93
N PRO A 101 14.09 -3.60 2.32
CA PRO A 101 13.27 -2.50 2.83
C PRO A 101 11.82 -2.90 2.97
N GLY A 102 11.07 -2.31 3.90
CA GLY A 102 9.70 -2.70 4.15
C GLY A 102 8.83 -1.56 4.70
N PHE A 103 7.53 -1.80 4.70
CA PHE A 103 6.57 -0.83 5.22
C PHE A 103 6.65 -0.78 6.75
N ALA A 104 6.95 0.39 7.30
CA ALA A 104 7.20 0.59 8.74
C ALA A 104 6.00 0.23 9.65
N ASP A 105 4.81 0.10 9.08
CA ASP A 105 3.61 -0.24 9.87
C ASP A 105 3.61 -1.69 10.38
N TYR A 106 4.37 -2.60 9.75
CA TYR A 106 4.48 -3.98 10.24
C TYR A 106 5.24 -4.03 11.58
N SER A 107 6.39 -3.38 11.66
CA SER A 107 7.15 -3.29 12.92
C SER A 107 6.41 -2.48 13.99
N ARG A 108 5.70 -1.40 13.61
CA ARG A 108 4.79 -0.69 14.52
C ARG A 108 3.71 -1.62 15.09
N ALA A 109 3.07 -2.40 14.22
CA ALA A 109 2.02 -3.31 14.62
C ALA A 109 2.53 -4.41 15.57
N LEU A 110 3.70 -4.99 15.30
CA LEU A 110 4.36 -5.95 16.19
C LEU A 110 4.72 -5.31 17.54
N GLY A 111 5.19 -4.05 17.52
CA GLY A 111 5.48 -3.31 18.75
C GLY A 111 4.28 -3.07 19.66
N CYS A 112 3.03 -3.11 19.13
CA CYS A 112 1.83 -3.06 19.97
C CYS A 112 1.63 -4.32 20.83
N TRP A 113 2.32 -5.40 20.53
CA TRP A 113 2.16 -6.71 21.14
C TRP A 113 3.49 -7.32 21.61
N ASP A 114 4.55 -6.51 21.70
CA ASP A 114 5.90 -6.93 22.04
C ASP A 114 6.40 -8.13 21.21
N GLY A 115 5.93 -8.21 19.94
CA GLY A 115 6.23 -9.30 19.02
C GLY A 115 7.67 -9.22 18.51
N PRO A 116 8.49 -10.27 18.65
CA PRO A 116 9.86 -10.28 18.17
C PRO A 116 9.91 -10.36 16.64
N TRP A 117 10.88 -9.68 16.04
CA TRP A 117 11.06 -9.71 14.60
C TRP A 117 12.53 -9.51 14.18
N ILE A 118 12.86 -10.05 13.02
CA ILE A 118 14.12 -9.84 12.30
C ILE A 118 13.83 -9.47 10.85
N ARG A 119 14.89 -9.02 10.16
CA ARG A 119 14.81 -8.58 8.76
C ARG A 119 14.98 -9.74 7.78
N HIS A 120 14.17 -9.74 6.74
CA HIS A 120 14.40 -10.48 5.51
C HIS A 120 14.85 -9.50 4.43
N GLN A 121 16.14 -9.52 4.10
CA GLN A 121 16.69 -8.62 3.09
C GLN A 121 16.18 -9.00 1.71
N LEU A 122 15.50 -8.07 1.06
CA LEU A 122 15.03 -8.22 -0.30
C LEU A 122 16.05 -7.61 -1.29
N PRO A 123 16.19 -8.18 -2.49
CA PRO A 123 17.11 -7.64 -3.48
C PRO A 123 16.67 -6.25 -3.94
N LEU A 124 17.63 -5.32 -4.05
CA LEU A 124 17.44 -3.96 -4.57
C LEU A 124 17.81 -3.83 -6.06
N SER A 125 18.03 -4.95 -6.72
CA SER A 125 18.16 -5.06 -8.17
C SER A 125 17.14 -6.06 -8.70
N TRP A 126 16.30 -5.63 -9.61
CA TRP A 126 15.30 -6.49 -10.26
C TRP A 126 15.04 -6.01 -11.68
N SER A 127 14.54 -6.89 -12.53
CA SER A 127 14.25 -6.61 -13.93
C SER A 127 12.73 -6.64 -14.17
N GLY A 128 12.21 -5.54 -14.69
CA GLY A 128 10.85 -5.47 -15.18
C GLY A 128 9.75 -5.44 -14.10
N ASP A 129 8.53 -5.42 -14.59
CA ASP A 129 7.27 -5.34 -13.83
C ASP A 129 6.53 -6.70 -13.77
N ARG A 130 7.19 -7.78 -14.21
CA ARG A 130 6.64 -9.13 -14.26
C ARG A 130 6.75 -9.82 -12.90
N PRO A 131 5.87 -10.80 -12.60
CA PRO A 131 5.98 -11.61 -11.39
C PRO A 131 7.33 -12.31 -11.31
N GLN A 132 8.00 -12.16 -10.16
CA GLN A 132 9.33 -12.72 -9.89
C GLN A 132 9.25 -13.73 -8.76
N PRO A 133 10.19 -14.67 -8.67
CA PRO A 133 10.31 -15.53 -7.50
C PRO A 133 10.54 -14.71 -6.23
N PHE A 134 9.84 -15.05 -5.15
CA PHE A 134 10.12 -14.48 -3.84
C PHE A 134 11.49 -15.02 -3.35
N PRO A 135 12.36 -14.17 -2.82
CA PRO A 135 13.66 -14.62 -2.30
C PRO A 135 13.47 -15.64 -1.18
N SER A 136 14.36 -16.64 -1.12
CA SER A 136 14.27 -17.66 -0.08
C SER A 136 14.40 -17.03 1.30
N PRO A 137 13.36 -17.12 2.16
CA PRO A 137 13.40 -16.53 3.49
C PRO A 137 14.23 -17.37 4.44
N ALA A 138 14.83 -16.72 5.45
CA ALA A 138 15.46 -17.36 6.59
C ALA A 138 14.44 -18.16 7.43
N GLU A 139 14.93 -18.90 8.41
CA GLU A 139 14.06 -19.61 9.35
C GLU A 139 13.44 -18.65 10.36
N ALA A 140 12.14 -18.76 10.52
CA ALA A 140 11.30 -18.04 11.49
C ALA A 140 9.93 -18.73 11.56
N GLU A 141 9.12 -18.37 12.55
CA GLU A 141 7.76 -18.91 12.69
C GLU A 141 6.75 -18.16 11.83
N VAL A 142 6.96 -16.85 11.63
CA VAL A 142 6.02 -15.96 10.92
C VAL A 142 6.71 -15.26 9.77
N LEU A 143 6.06 -15.29 8.59
CA LEU A 143 6.53 -14.55 7.42
C LEU A 143 5.55 -13.44 7.06
N TRP A 144 6.08 -12.21 6.95
CA TRP A 144 5.35 -11.08 6.38
C TRP A 144 5.77 -10.85 4.93
N ILE A 145 4.77 -10.76 4.05
CA ILE A 145 4.95 -10.54 2.61
C ILE A 145 4.19 -9.28 2.24
N CYS A 146 4.77 -8.45 1.37
CA CYS A 146 4.08 -7.36 0.71
C CYS A 146 4.08 -7.63 -0.80
N ASN A 147 2.92 -7.84 -1.39
CA ASN A 147 2.80 -8.20 -2.81
C ASN A 147 1.69 -7.40 -3.53
N PRO A 148 2.01 -6.47 -4.43
CA PRO A 148 3.35 -5.97 -4.78
C PRO A 148 4.05 -5.26 -3.64
N HIS A 149 5.37 -5.31 -3.67
CA HIS A 149 6.19 -4.85 -2.56
C HIS A 149 6.27 -3.31 -2.47
N ASN A 150 6.03 -2.78 -1.28
CA ASN A 150 6.22 -1.38 -0.95
C ASN A 150 7.49 -1.24 -0.07
N PRO A 151 8.56 -0.55 -0.52
CA PRO A 151 8.54 0.54 -1.50
C PRO A 151 8.99 0.22 -2.93
N THR A 152 9.44 -0.99 -3.26
CA THR A 152 10.15 -1.26 -4.52
C THR A 152 9.22 -1.39 -5.74
N GLY A 153 7.96 -1.78 -5.55
CA GLY A 153 7.05 -2.07 -6.65
C GLY A 153 7.27 -3.46 -7.30
N GLN A 154 8.14 -4.31 -6.71
CA GLN A 154 8.34 -5.69 -7.15
C GLN A 154 7.06 -6.50 -6.98
N LEU A 155 6.74 -7.33 -7.96
CA LEU A 155 5.61 -8.23 -7.94
C LEU A 155 6.14 -9.67 -7.76
N TRP A 156 5.71 -10.34 -6.70
CA TRP A 156 6.08 -11.72 -6.43
C TRP A 156 5.09 -12.68 -7.07
N SER A 157 5.59 -13.78 -7.63
CA SER A 157 4.76 -14.79 -8.24
C SER A 157 4.07 -15.65 -7.17
N ARG A 158 2.78 -15.93 -7.34
CA ARG A 158 2.03 -16.84 -6.48
C ARG A 158 2.70 -18.20 -6.37
N ALA A 159 3.22 -18.72 -7.49
CA ALA A 159 3.91 -20.01 -7.53
C ALA A 159 5.12 -20.07 -6.59
N SER A 160 5.81 -18.94 -6.34
CA SER A 160 6.92 -18.88 -5.39
C SER A 160 6.47 -18.64 -3.94
N LEU A 161 5.29 -18.08 -3.72
CA LEU A 161 4.75 -17.80 -2.39
C LEU A 161 4.01 -19.01 -1.79
N GLU A 162 3.31 -19.76 -2.60
CA GLU A 162 2.48 -20.90 -2.18
C GLU A 162 3.26 -21.97 -1.39
N PRO A 163 4.48 -22.40 -1.77
CA PRO A 163 5.26 -23.35 -0.99
C PRO A 163 5.63 -22.85 0.41
N LEU A 164 5.70 -21.54 0.61
CA LEU A 164 6.04 -20.94 1.89
C LEU A 164 4.95 -21.16 2.94
N LEU A 165 3.70 -21.35 2.53
CA LEU A 165 2.59 -21.67 3.43
C LEU A 165 2.81 -22.97 4.22
N LYS A 166 3.63 -23.90 3.71
CA LYS A 166 3.99 -25.15 4.39
C LYS A 166 5.19 -25.00 5.35
N ARG A 167 5.96 -23.90 5.21
CA ARG A 167 7.20 -23.68 5.97
C ARG A 167 6.98 -22.85 7.25
N PHE A 168 5.99 -21.95 7.24
CA PHE A 168 5.75 -21.01 8.31
C PHE A 168 4.49 -21.35 9.09
N ARG A 169 4.50 -21.11 10.40
CA ARG A 169 3.31 -21.27 11.25
C ARG A 169 2.23 -20.24 10.95
N LEU A 170 2.64 -19.06 10.46
CA LEU A 170 1.75 -17.99 10.03
C LEU A 170 2.39 -17.22 8.87
N VAL A 171 1.61 -16.99 7.81
CA VAL A 171 1.98 -16.12 6.69
C VAL A 171 0.98 -14.96 6.62
N ILE A 172 1.49 -13.73 6.67
CA ILE A 172 0.70 -12.50 6.56
C ILE A 172 1.09 -11.81 5.26
N CYS A 173 0.16 -11.72 4.32
CA CYS A 173 0.38 -11.14 3.00
C CYS A 173 -0.39 -9.82 2.85
N ASP A 174 0.35 -8.72 2.71
CA ASP A 174 -0.21 -7.41 2.37
C ASP A 174 -0.36 -7.30 0.85
N GLU A 175 -1.59 -7.33 0.37
CA GLU A 175 -1.94 -7.17 -1.03
C GLU A 175 -2.63 -5.81 -1.32
N ALA A 176 -2.31 -4.77 -0.55
CA ALA A 176 -2.97 -3.46 -0.67
C ALA A 176 -2.83 -2.82 -2.07
N PHE A 177 -1.77 -3.12 -2.79
CA PHE A 177 -1.50 -2.60 -4.13
C PHE A 177 -1.84 -3.57 -5.27
N LEU A 178 -2.12 -4.83 -4.98
CA LEU A 178 -2.32 -5.86 -6.01
C LEU A 178 -3.45 -5.55 -7.01
N PRO A 179 -4.59 -4.96 -6.61
CA PRO A 179 -5.66 -4.60 -7.55
C PRO A 179 -5.26 -3.53 -8.60
N LEU A 180 -4.14 -2.84 -8.39
CA LEU A 180 -3.60 -1.83 -9.32
C LEU A 180 -2.76 -2.44 -10.45
N VAL A 181 -2.38 -3.71 -10.33
CA VAL A 181 -1.54 -4.42 -11.30
C VAL A 181 -2.41 -5.05 -12.38
N PRO A 182 -2.13 -4.86 -13.68
CA PRO A 182 -2.78 -5.62 -14.73
C PRO A 182 -2.58 -7.13 -14.50
N ALA A 183 -3.70 -7.89 -14.52
CA ALA A 183 -3.70 -9.32 -14.19
C ALA A 183 -3.14 -9.68 -12.80
N GLY A 184 -2.96 -8.71 -11.90
CA GLY A 184 -2.37 -8.91 -10.57
C GLY A 184 -3.15 -9.90 -9.70
N GLU A 185 -4.46 -10.00 -9.86
CA GLU A 185 -5.29 -10.94 -9.11
C GLU A 185 -4.87 -12.41 -9.33
N GLN A 186 -4.18 -12.74 -10.41
CA GLN A 186 -3.59 -14.07 -10.63
C GLN A 186 -2.47 -14.39 -9.63
N GLN A 187 -1.87 -13.36 -9.02
CA GLN A 187 -0.81 -13.50 -8.02
C GLN A 187 -1.36 -13.43 -6.58
N SER A 188 -2.69 -13.27 -6.40
CA SER A 188 -3.32 -13.23 -5.08
C SER A 188 -3.26 -14.57 -4.36
N LEU A 189 -3.03 -14.52 -3.06
CA LEU A 189 -3.13 -15.67 -2.16
C LEU A 189 -4.55 -15.86 -1.58
N ILE A 190 -5.49 -14.95 -1.83
CA ILE A 190 -6.87 -15.06 -1.33
C ILE A 190 -7.52 -16.42 -1.65
N PRO A 191 -7.39 -16.97 -2.89
CA PRO A 191 -8.01 -18.26 -3.21
C PRO A 191 -7.50 -19.44 -2.36
N LEU A 192 -6.32 -19.32 -1.76
CA LEU A 192 -5.72 -20.36 -0.92
C LEU A 192 -6.20 -20.30 0.55
N VAL A 193 -6.82 -19.20 0.96
CA VAL A 193 -7.20 -19.01 2.37
C VAL A 193 -8.17 -20.07 2.86
N ALA A 194 -9.13 -20.50 2.03
CA ALA A 194 -10.11 -21.50 2.42
C ALA A 194 -9.49 -22.85 2.81
N GLU A 195 -8.36 -23.19 2.18
CA GLU A 195 -7.68 -24.48 2.36
C GLU A 195 -6.48 -24.40 3.31
N THR A 196 -6.14 -23.16 3.77
CA THR A 196 -4.89 -22.91 4.48
C THR A 196 -5.13 -22.22 5.83
N GLY A 197 -4.95 -22.93 6.93
CA GLY A 197 -5.25 -22.44 8.31
C GLY A 197 -4.32 -21.33 8.80
N ASN A 198 -3.14 -21.14 8.19
CA ASN A 198 -2.08 -20.26 8.64
C ASN A 198 -1.88 -19.04 7.72
N LEU A 199 -2.79 -18.77 6.78
CA LEU A 199 -2.68 -17.63 5.87
C LEU A 199 -3.63 -16.50 6.27
N VAL A 200 -3.10 -15.28 6.29
CA VAL A 200 -3.86 -14.02 6.42
C VAL A 200 -3.52 -13.12 5.23
N VAL A 201 -4.50 -12.73 4.46
CA VAL A 201 -4.33 -11.74 3.39
C VAL A 201 -5.01 -10.44 3.79
N ILE A 202 -4.28 -9.31 3.70
CA ILE A 202 -4.80 -7.98 4.04
C ILE A 202 -4.87 -7.12 2.78
N ARG A 203 -6.00 -6.50 2.56
CA ARG A 203 -6.31 -5.64 1.41
C ARG A 203 -6.72 -4.24 1.86
N SER A 204 -6.47 -3.26 1.01
CA SER A 204 -6.87 -1.87 1.21
C SER A 204 -7.67 -1.35 0.02
N LEU A 205 -8.82 -0.74 0.26
CA LEU A 205 -9.59 -0.05 -0.78
C LEU A 205 -9.05 1.37 -1.04
N THR A 206 -8.22 1.87 -0.13
CA THR A 206 -7.61 3.20 -0.17
C THR A 206 -6.87 3.47 -1.48
N LYS A 207 -6.04 2.52 -1.91
CA LYS A 207 -5.12 2.72 -3.03
C LYS A 207 -5.83 2.63 -4.37
N LEU A 208 -6.69 1.63 -4.52
CA LEU A 208 -7.47 1.40 -5.74
C LEU A 208 -8.47 2.54 -6.02
N TYR A 209 -9.09 3.08 -4.97
CA TYR A 209 -10.17 4.05 -5.12
C TYR A 209 -9.81 5.49 -4.77
N GLY A 210 -8.60 5.75 -4.26
CA GLY A 210 -8.20 7.10 -3.83
C GLY A 210 -9.00 7.63 -2.63
N ILE A 211 -9.38 6.75 -1.70
CA ILE A 211 -10.24 7.05 -0.54
C ILE A 211 -9.49 6.96 0.79
N ALA A 212 -8.27 7.47 0.85
CA ALA A 212 -7.40 7.36 2.02
C ALA A 212 -8.03 7.89 3.31
N GLY A 213 -8.79 8.97 3.22
CA GLY A 213 -9.47 9.59 4.36
C GLY A 213 -10.61 8.78 4.96
N LEU A 214 -11.18 7.82 4.22
CA LEU A 214 -12.27 6.97 4.70
C LEU A 214 -11.82 5.82 5.60
N ARG A 215 -10.54 5.45 5.54
CA ARG A 215 -10.00 4.37 6.36
C ARG A 215 -10.74 3.04 6.16
N LEU A 216 -10.66 2.42 4.98
CA LEU A 216 -11.35 1.18 4.67
C LEU A 216 -10.39 0.12 4.09
N GLY A 217 -10.33 -1.02 4.76
CA GLY A 217 -9.59 -2.22 4.35
C GLY A 217 -10.34 -3.48 4.79
N TYR A 218 -9.80 -4.64 4.46
CA TYR A 218 -10.34 -5.92 4.89
C TYR A 218 -9.23 -6.97 4.98
N ALA A 219 -9.46 -7.95 5.86
CA ALA A 219 -8.67 -9.16 5.97
C ALA A 219 -9.45 -10.36 5.42
N VAL A 220 -8.71 -11.31 4.86
CA VAL A 220 -9.20 -12.63 4.46
C VAL A 220 -8.38 -13.66 5.21
N ALA A 221 -9.01 -14.45 6.06
CA ALA A 221 -8.39 -15.47 6.91
C ALA A 221 -9.44 -16.48 7.38
N GLN A 222 -9.01 -17.53 8.06
CA GLN A 222 -9.93 -18.51 8.65
C GLN A 222 -10.90 -17.87 9.65
N PRO A 223 -12.15 -18.35 9.71
CA PRO A 223 -13.21 -17.73 10.52
C PRO A 223 -12.87 -17.62 12.00
N GLU A 224 -12.23 -18.63 12.57
CA GLU A 224 -11.86 -18.67 13.99
C GLU A 224 -10.91 -17.54 14.36
N ARG A 225 -9.94 -17.25 13.47
CA ARG A 225 -9.02 -16.14 13.61
C ARG A 225 -9.74 -14.80 13.57
N LEU A 226 -10.60 -14.61 12.57
CA LEU A 226 -11.35 -13.37 12.40
C LEU A 226 -12.36 -13.12 13.53
N GLN A 227 -13.01 -14.16 14.04
CA GLN A 227 -13.87 -14.08 15.21
C GLN A 227 -13.09 -13.70 16.46
N CYS A 228 -11.87 -14.24 16.63
CA CYS A 228 -11.01 -13.86 17.73
C CYS A 228 -10.67 -12.36 17.69
N TRP A 229 -10.32 -11.81 16.52
CA TRP A 229 -10.08 -10.38 16.36
C TRP A 229 -11.34 -9.55 16.62
N ALA A 230 -12.49 -10.00 16.11
CA ALA A 230 -13.77 -9.31 16.28
C ALA A 230 -14.20 -9.17 17.75
N ARG A 231 -13.79 -10.09 18.63
CA ARG A 231 -14.10 -10.02 20.08
C ARG A 231 -13.34 -8.91 20.82
N TRP A 232 -12.13 -8.58 20.36
CA TRP A 232 -11.21 -7.74 21.10
C TRP A 232 -11.05 -6.34 20.52
N ARG A 233 -11.52 -6.10 19.30
CA ARG A 233 -11.46 -4.80 18.66
C ARG A 233 -12.65 -3.93 19.05
N ASP A 234 -12.58 -2.65 18.65
CA ASP A 234 -13.74 -1.75 18.72
C ASP A 234 -14.98 -2.41 18.11
N PRO A 235 -16.15 -2.35 18.77
CA PRO A 235 -17.40 -2.91 18.22
C PRO A 235 -17.85 -2.26 16.90
N TRP A 236 -17.41 -1.04 16.60
CA TRP A 236 -17.72 -0.28 15.37
C TRP A 236 -16.47 0.24 14.66
N PRO A 237 -15.53 -0.63 14.26
CA PRO A 237 -14.23 -0.20 13.78
C PRO A 237 -14.30 0.54 12.44
N VAL A 238 -15.34 0.29 11.64
CA VAL A 238 -15.55 0.94 10.34
C VAL A 238 -16.69 1.95 10.47
N ASN A 239 -16.39 3.22 10.21
CA ASN A 239 -17.39 4.29 10.28
C ASN A 239 -18.47 4.17 9.19
N GLY A 240 -19.67 4.72 9.45
CA GLY A 240 -20.83 4.61 8.58
C GLY A 240 -20.60 5.16 7.16
N ILE A 241 -19.82 6.22 7.01
CA ILE A 241 -19.51 6.80 5.69
C ILE A 241 -18.63 5.83 4.90
N ALA A 242 -17.61 5.26 5.51
CA ALA A 242 -16.74 4.26 4.86
C ALA A 242 -17.53 3.03 4.43
N MET A 243 -18.47 2.55 5.26
CA MET A 243 -19.37 1.44 4.91
C MET A 243 -20.24 1.77 3.71
N ALA A 244 -20.94 2.90 3.72
CA ALA A 244 -21.83 3.32 2.63
C ALA A 244 -21.05 3.48 1.31
N VAL A 245 -19.84 4.05 1.37
CA VAL A 245 -18.96 4.17 0.20
C VAL A 245 -18.49 2.79 -0.27
N GLY A 246 -18.03 1.93 0.64
CA GLY A 246 -17.59 0.57 0.32
C GLY A 246 -18.67 -0.24 -0.40
N GLN A 247 -19.88 -0.27 0.13
CA GLN A 247 -21.05 -0.92 -0.48
C GLN A 247 -21.36 -0.34 -1.87
N ARG A 248 -21.31 0.98 -2.02
CA ARG A 248 -21.51 1.63 -3.33
C ARG A 248 -20.46 1.21 -4.36
N LEU A 249 -19.22 1.08 -3.96
CA LEU A 249 -18.10 0.74 -4.84
C LEU A 249 -18.11 -0.73 -5.25
N LEU A 250 -18.43 -1.62 -4.31
CA LEU A 250 -18.32 -3.07 -4.45
C LEU A 250 -19.64 -3.74 -4.83
N GLY A 251 -20.78 -3.13 -4.54
CA GLY A 251 -22.11 -3.69 -4.81
C GLY A 251 -22.44 -3.91 -6.29
N SER A 252 -21.57 -3.51 -7.23
CA SER A 252 -21.69 -3.81 -8.66
C SER A 252 -20.37 -4.34 -9.22
N PRO A 253 -20.25 -5.67 -9.45
CA PRO A 253 -19.05 -6.28 -10.02
C PRO A 253 -18.59 -5.65 -11.33
N ARG A 254 -19.54 -5.33 -12.23
CA ARG A 254 -19.24 -4.67 -13.51
C ARG A 254 -18.63 -3.28 -13.33
N ARG A 255 -19.08 -2.51 -12.34
CA ARG A 255 -18.56 -1.17 -12.03
C ARG A 255 -17.18 -1.27 -11.41
N HIS A 256 -16.99 -2.18 -10.47
CA HIS A 256 -15.69 -2.49 -9.87
C HIS A 256 -14.66 -2.88 -10.93
N GLN A 257 -14.98 -3.85 -11.80
CA GLN A 257 -14.08 -4.29 -12.87
C GLN A 257 -13.71 -3.16 -13.84
N ARG A 258 -14.69 -2.31 -14.21
CA ARG A 258 -14.41 -1.13 -15.07
C ARG A 258 -13.45 -0.17 -14.37
N TRP A 259 -13.62 0.06 -13.07
CA TRP A 259 -12.72 0.90 -12.28
C TRP A 259 -11.30 0.30 -12.22
N CYS A 260 -11.17 -0.98 -11.92
CA CYS A 260 -9.88 -1.68 -11.91
C CYS A 260 -9.17 -1.54 -13.26
N ARG A 261 -9.84 -1.88 -14.37
CA ARG A 261 -9.26 -1.75 -15.72
C ARG A 261 -8.78 -0.32 -16.03
N LYS A 262 -9.60 0.69 -15.71
CA LYS A 262 -9.23 2.10 -15.88
C LYS A 262 -7.96 2.45 -15.09
N THR A 263 -7.91 2.03 -13.85
CA THR A 263 -6.81 2.32 -12.92
C THR A 263 -5.53 1.59 -13.30
N GLN A 264 -5.63 0.32 -13.67
CA GLN A 264 -4.53 -0.49 -14.17
C GLN A 264 -3.92 0.08 -15.45
N ALA A 265 -4.77 0.41 -16.44
CA ALA A 265 -4.33 1.02 -17.68
C ALA A 265 -3.63 2.37 -17.46
N TRP A 266 -4.12 3.17 -16.51
CA TRP A 266 -3.48 4.42 -16.12
C TRP A 266 -2.12 4.16 -15.44
N ALA A 267 -2.04 3.27 -14.47
CA ALA A 267 -0.81 2.97 -13.75
C ALA A 267 0.29 2.47 -14.71
N ALA A 268 -0.03 1.54 -15.61
CA ALA A 268 0.90 1.03 -16.62
C ALA A 268 1.39 2.14 -17.57
N ARG A 269 0.45 2.95 -18.12
CA ARG A 269 0.80 4.02 -19.07
C ARG A 269 1.63 5.13 -18.40
N GLU A 270 1.23 5.59 -17.22
CA GLU A 270 1.94 6.65 -16.52
C GLU A 270 3.28 6.15 -15.93
N GLY A 271 3.34 4.89 -15.48
CA GLY A 271 4.56 4.25 -15.00
C GLY A 271 5.62 4.17 -16.09
N ALA A 272 5.29 3.62 -17.26
CA ALA A 272 6.19 3.54 -18.40
C ALA A 272 6.68 4.94 -18.84
N TRP A 273 5.77 5.91 -18.93
CA TRP A 273 6.13 7.27 -19.29
C TRP A 273 7.07 7.93 -18.27
N MET A 274 6.75 7.82 -16.97
CA MET A 274 7.61 8.38 -15.91
C MET A 274 8.99 7.73 -15.90
N GLN A 275 9.08 6.42 -16.06
CA GLN A 275 10.35 5.71 -16.12
C GLN A 275 11.23 6.23 -17.26
N GLN A 276 10.67 6.41 -18.47
CA GLN A 276 11.36 6.98 -19.62
C GLN A 276 11.84 8.43 -19.34
N GLN A 277 10.97 9.26 -18.75
CA GLN A 277 11.33 10.65 -18.47
C GLN A 277 12.39 10.80 -17.36
N LEU A 278 12.40 9.92 -16.39
CA LEU A 278 13.37 9.95 -15.28
C LEU A 278 14.72 9.36 -15.69
N ALA A 279 14.75 8.41 -16.62
CA ALA A 279 15.98 7.79 -17.13
C ALA A 279 16.89 8.76 -17.92
N VAL A 280 16.37 9.91 -18.38
CA VAL A 280 17.18 10.91 -19.08
C VAL A 280 17.97 11.83 -18.15
N PHE A 281 17.71 11.78 -16.83
CA PHE A 281 18.46 12.61 -15.88
C PHE A 281 19.79 11.94 -15.50
N PRO A 282 20.94 12.60 -15.76
CA PRO A 282 22.23 12.08 -15.33
C PRO A 282 22.25 11.83 -13.83
N GLY A 283 22.80 10.69 -13.41
CA GLY A 283 22.91 10.31 -12.00
C GLY A 283 21.61 9.77 -11.37
N ILE A 284 20.49 9.69 -12.09
CA ILE A 284 19.22 9.10 -11.61
C ILE A 284 18.95 7.78 -12.34
N THR A 285 18.68 6.75 -11.55
CA THR A 285 18.24 5.44 -12.05
C THR A 285 16.80 5.18 -11.56
N PRO A 286 15.80 5.27 -12.44
CA PRO A 286 14.44 4.85 -12.10
C PRO A 286 14.35 3.32 -12.08
N MET A 287 13.74 2.77 -11.02
CA MET A 287 13.57 1.34 -10.87
C MET A 287 12.25 0.87 -11.51
N PRO A 288 12.20 -0.35 -12.06
CA PRO A 288 10.96 -0.93 -12.57
C PRO A 288 9.90 -1.06 -11.46
N SER A 289 8.62 -0.96 -11.81
CA SER A 289 7.53 -1.10 -10.84
C SER A 289 6.26 -1.63 -11.49
N ALA A 290 5.62 -2.57 -10.82
CA ALA A 290 4.33 -3.13 -11.25
C ALA A 290 3.12 -2.29 -10.81
N VAL A 291 3.33 -1.22 -10.02
CA VAL A 291 2.27 -0.46 -9.35
C VAL A 291 2.29 1.04 -9.70
N ASN A 292 1.52 1.83 -8.98
CA ASN A 292 1.35 3.26 -9.22
C ASN A 292 2.39 4.16 -8.50
N TYR A 293 3.59 3.68 -8.33
CA TYR A 293 4.76 4.47 -7.88
C TYR A 293 6.05 3.92 -8.46
N LEU A 294 7.09 4.72 -8.44
CA LEU A 294 8.44 4.35 -8.84
C LEU A 294 9.42 4.70 -7.73
N LEU A 295 10.41 3.84 -7.51
CA LEU A 295 11.64 4.23 -6.82
C LEU A 295 12.61 4.87 -7.82
N ILE A 296 13.31 5.90 -7.37
CA ILE A 296 14.51 6.42 -8.03
C ILE A 296 15.69 6.29 -7.10
N ARG A 297 16.85 5.99 -7.68
CA ARG A 297 18.13 5.89 -7.00
C ARG A 297 19.13 6.86 -7.61
N ALA A 298 20.03 7.39 -6.78
CA ALA A 298 21.21 8.12 -7.21
C ALA A 298 22.45 7.64 -6.46
N ASN A 299 23.65 8.00 -6.93
CA ASN A 299 24.89 7.72 -6.22
C ASN A 299 25.17 8.73 -5.09
N ARG A 300 24.45 9.84 -5.07
CA ARG A 300 24.50 10.90 -4.05
C ARG A 300 23.15 11.04 -3.37
N SER A 301 23.10 11.77 -2.28
CA SER A 301 21.87 12.09 -1.56
C SER A 301 20.86 12.80 -2.46
N LEU A 302 19.62 12.32 -2.44
CA LEU A 302 18.46 12.93 -3.11
C LEU A 302 17.68 13.87 -2.18
N LEU A 303 18.11 14.06 -0.93
CA LEU A 303 17.43 14.95 0.00
C LEU A 303 17.45 16.42 -0.44
N PRO A 304 18.56 16.98 -0.94
CA PRO A 304 18.55 18.36 -1.46
C PRO A 304 17.54 18.55 -2.59
N LEU A 305 17.45 17.58 -3.53
CA LEU A 305 16.45 17.62 -4.59
C LEU A 305 15.02 17.56 -4.03
N ARG A 306 14.75 16.68 -3.07
CA ARG A 306 13.44 16.57 -2.42
C ARG A 306 13.04 17.88 -1.75
N GLU A 307 13.95 18.50 -1.02
CA GLU A 307 13.72 19.76 -0.31
C GLU A 307 13.50 20.92 -1.27
N ALA A 308 14.29 21.03 -2.32
CA ALA A 308 14.10 22.04 -3.37
C ALA A 308 12.75 21.90 -4.08
N LEU A 309 12.32 20.66 -4.40
CA LEU A 309 11.01 20.40 -4.99
C LEU A 309 9.88 20.81 -4.05
N GLU A 310 10.03 20.57 -2.75
CA GLU A 310 9.04 20.94 -1.74
C GLU A 310 8.96 22.46 -1.58
N GLN A 311 10.09 23.14 -1.42
CA GLN A 311 10.16 24.57 -1.15
C GLN A 311 9.82 25.43 -2.38
N HIS A 312 10.42 25.14 -3.53
CA HIS A 312 10.32 25.99 -4.72
C HIS A 312 9.14 25.63 -5.63
N HIS A 313 8.70 24.34 -5.60
CA HIS A 313 7.71 23.84 -6.56
C HIS A 313 6.42 23.32 -5.91
N ARG A 314 6.38 23.27 -4.58
CA ARG A 314 5.24 22.72 -3.84
C ARG A 314 4.94 21.25 -4.24
N ILE A 315 5.99 20.46 -4.47
CA ILE A 315 5.92 19.05 -4.87
C ILE A 315 6.50 18.18 -3.77
N LEU A 316 5.69 17.26 -3.26
CA LEU A 316 6.08 16.34 -2.19
C LEU A 316 6.44 14.97 -2.78
N LEU A 317 7.69 14.55 -2.61
CA LEU A 317 8.15 13.19 -2.89
C LEU A 317 8.32 12.42 -1.59
N ARG A 318 8.20 11.09 -1.67
CA ARG A 318 8.35 10.21 -0.50
C ARG A 318 9.82 10.01 -0.15
N ASP A 319 10.20 10.48 1.02
CA ASP A 319 11.47 10.20 1.67
C ASP A 319 11.60 8.71 2.00
N CYS A 320 12.64 8.07 1.49
CA CYS A 320 12.82 6.63 1.65
C CYS A 320 13.66 6.23 2.88
N ARG A 321 14.17 7.16 3.67
CA ARG A 321 14.93 6.85 4.91
C ARG A 321 14.10 6.09 5.94
N SER A 322 12.77 6.21 5.88
CA SER A 322 11.86 5.46 6.75
C SER A 322 11.63 4.01 6.31
N PHE A 323 12.07 3.64 5.11
CA PHE A 323 12.10 2.25 4.67
C PHE A 323 13.49 1.70 5.00
N GLU A 324 13.56 0.89 6.03
CA GLU A 324 14.80 0.33 6.49
C GLU A 324 15.53 -0.44 5.38
N GLY A 325 16.82 -0.18 5.17
CA GLY A 325 17.58 -0.71 4.04
C GLY A 325 17.65 0.22 2.83
N LEU A 326 16.84 1.29 2.77
CA LEU A 326 17.02 2.42 1.88
C LEU A 326 17.61 3.60 2.65
N GLY A 327 18.34 4.45 2.00
CA GLY A 327 18.93 5.65 2.60
C GLY A 327 18.46 6.92 1.90
N GLU A 328 19.24 7.97 2.05
CA GLU A 328 19.00 9.28 1.46
C GLU A 328 19.17 9.31 -0.07
N ASN A 329 19.77 8.28 -0.63
CA ASN A 329 19.99 8.12 -2.08
C ASN A 329 18.75 7.62 -2.83
N TRP A 330 17.63 7.46 -2.12
CA TRP A 330 16.40 6.92 -2.66
C TRP A 330 15.22 7.84 -2.41
N LEU A 331 14.39 8.03 -3.43
CA LEU A 331 13.06 8.64 -3.29
C LEU A 331 12.01 7.76 -3.99
N ARG A 332 10.77 7.77 -3.47
CA ARG A 332 9.64 7.14 -4.13
C ARG A 332 8.67 8.20 -4.65
N ILE A 333 8.27 8.07 -5.91
CA ILE A 333 7.37 8.98 -6.62
C ILE A 333 6.05 8.26 -6.89
N GLY A 334 4.96 8.67 -6.25
CA GLY A 334 3.61 8.23 -6.57
C GLY A 334 3.14 8.82 -7.89
N LEU A 335 2.64 7.95 -8.79
CA LEU A 335 2.12 8.39 -10.09
C LEU A 335 0.91 9.31 -9.92
N GLN A 336 0.84 10.32 -10.76
CA GLN A 336 -0.18 11.35 -10.78
C GLN A 336 -0.90 11.39 -12.14
N SER A 337 -1.79 12.36 -12.34
CA SER A 337 -2.28 12.67 -13.69
C SER A 337 -1.11 13.04 -14.61
N ARG A 338 -1.24 12.84 -15.93
CA ARG A 338 -0.21 13.21 -16.91
C ARG A 338 0.25 14.67 -16.75
N ARG A 339 -0.68 15.58 -16.49
CA ARG A 339 -0.36 17.01 -16.23
C ARG A 339 0.57 17.15 -15.01
N ASN A 340 0.25 16.47 -13.92
CA ASN A 340 1.03 16.55 -12.69
C ASN A 340 2.36 15.79 -12.80
N ASN A 341 2.40 14.66 -13.50
CA ASN A 341 3.64 13.95 -13.81
C ASN A 341 4.61 14.84 -14.62
N ARG A 342 4.11 15.56 -15.64
CA ARG A 342 4.89 16.55 -16.38
C ARG A 342 5.41 17.69 -15.49
N ARG A 343 4.59 18.15 -14.53
CA ARG A 343 5.01 19.17 -13.56
C ARG A 343 6.17 18.67 -12.69
N ILE A 344 6.11 17.41 -12.21
CA ILE A 344 7.19 16.78 -11.44
C ILE A 344 8.47 16.72 -12.26
N VAL A 345 8.42 16.17 -13.47
CA VAL A 345 9.59 16.04 -14.36
C VAL A 345 10.19 17.40 -14.71
N SER A 346 9.35 18.41 -15.00
CA SER A 346 9.82 19.76 -15.30
C SER A 346 10.52 20.42 -14.10
N ALA A 347 9.96 20.25 -12.89
CA ALA A 347 10.57 20.76 -11.67
C ALA A 347 11.90 20.07 -11.36
N MET A 348 11.96 18.74 -11.48
CA MET A 348 13.23 17.99 -11.33
C MET A 348 14.29 18.47 -12.32
N ARG A 349 13.93 18.71 -13.59
CA ARG A 349 14.87 19.22 -14.59
C ARG A 349 15.45 20.57 -14.19
N LYS A 350 14.62 21.49 -13.67
CA LYS A 350 15.07 22.80 -13.20
C LYS A 350 16.04 22.71 -12.02
N GLU A 351 15.73 21.87 -11.03
CA GLU A 351 16.58 21.76 -9.84
C GLU A 351 17.88 21.00 -10.16
N LEU A 352 17.83 19.95 -10.98
CA LEU A 352 19.01 19.19 -11.38
C LEU A 352 19.94 19.97 -12.31
N SER A 353 19.43 20.97 -13.07
CA SER A 353 20.29 21.87 -13.84
C SER A 353 21.02 22.88 -12.94
N ARG A 354 20.51 23.18 -11.74
CA ARG A 354 21.15 24.07 -10.76
C ARG A 354 22.15 23.31 -9.88
N THR A 355 21.81 22.07 -9.54
CA THR A 355 22.62 21.22 -8.66
C THR A 355 22.70 19.81 -9.26
N PRO A 356 23.67 19.57 -10.18
CA PRO A 356 23.82 18.27 -10.81
C PRO A 356 24.17 17.17 -9.80
N LEU A 357 23.68 15.95 -10.05
CA LEU A 357 23.98 14.74 -9.27
C LEU A 357 25.18 13.95 -9.83
N ALA A 358 25.66 14.32 -11.01
CA ALA A 358 26.80 13.69 -11.66
C ALA A 358 28.13 14.27 -11.13
#